data_885431ea2a449e62bb1aa1e30101893e
#
_entry.id   885431ea2a449e62bb1aa1e30101893e
#
_cell.length_a   1.000
_cell.length_b   1.000
_cell.length_c   1.000
_cell.angle_alpha   90.00
_cell.angle_beta   90.00
_cell.angle_gamma   90.00
#
_symmetry.space_group_name_H-M   'P 1'
#
loop_
_entity.id
_entity.type
_entity.pdbx_description
1 polymer ?
#
loop_
_entity_poly.entity_id
_entity_poly.type
_entity_poly.pdbx_seq_one_letter_code
_entity_poly.pdbx_strand_id
1 'polypeptide(L)'
;MITASRLVLARKRRGMTVTRLSQLAGITTRRLGDFENGKAKPSPASLTALVGALDFPESFFHADEVADLPPDAVSFRAPSKMTASQRDIALSNGRLARQLQGWIGDRFRLLDPDLPSLTTFSRCRTDSPADIPMPGQTAEGTPPAEEAANLVRARWGLGHTPIANMLHLLEAHGTRVFSLSRDCADVDAFSFWSLGTPFVLLNTSKTAERSRFDAAHELGHLVLHGEEQIPHGPDAEAEAHRFAAALLMPAADVFARAPKNASIEWILTAKRHWRVAAMALAHRLHELGLTTDWQYRTHCVDLGRLGYRKDEPRGLQHESSQVLAKVFGAMRLEGVKMSDVARDLHLHQADLNDLVFGLVVTAQEGGRQPSADPVTNRPRLSLV
;
A
#
# COMPACT_ATOMS: atom_id res chain seq x y z
N MET A 1 9.33 -16.76 28.35
CA MET A 1 9.90 -15.41 28.65
C MET A 1 9.22 -14.46 27.70
N ILE A 2 8.78 -13.26 28.11
CA ILE A 2 8.19 -12.32 27.16
C ILE A 2 9.27 -11.67 26.29
N THR A 3 8.93 -11.41 25.04
CA THR A 3 9.75 -10.70 24.06
C THR A 3 9.41 -9.21 24.11
N ALA A 4 10.35 -8.38 24.54
CA ALA A 4 10.15 -6.95 24.78
C ALA A 4 9.66 -6.21 23.52
N SER A 5 10.24 -6.51 22.36
CA SER A 5 9.85 -5.90 21.07
C SER A 5 8.40 -6.21 20.68
N ARG A 6 7.84 -7.35 21.11
CA ARG A 6 6.43 -7.69 20.88
C ARG A 6 5.48 -6.91 21.80
N LEU A 7 5.91 -6.60 23.02
CA LEU A 7 5.14 -5.73 23.92
C LEU A 7 5.02 -4.32 23.33
N VAL A 8 6.13 -3.78 22.83
CA VAL A 8 6.15 -2.49 22.13
C VAL A 8 5.27 -2.53 20.87
N LEU A 9 5.39 -3.60 20.08
CA LEU A 9 4.58 -3.77 18.86
C LEU A 9 3.08 -3.79 19.18
N ALA A 10 2.65 -4.58 20.19
CA ALA A 10 1.25 -4.65 20.59
C ALA A 10 0.72 -3.27 21.04
N ARG A 11 1.48 -2.55 21.90
CA ARG A 11 1.09 -1.22 22.35
C ARG A 11 0.95 -0.24 21.18
N LYS A 12 1.94 -0.20 20.31
CA LYS A 12 1.94 0.68 19.11
C LYS A 12 0.82 0.31 18.15
N ARG A 13 0.55 -0.98 17.93
CA ARG A 13 -0.57 -1.44 17.09
C ARG A 13 -1.93 -0.97 17.61
N ARG A 14 -2.11 -0.88 18.93
CA ARG A 14 -3.31 -0.32 19.56
C ARG A 14 -3.27 1.22 19.71
N GLY A 15 -2.27 1.90 19.13
CA GLY A 15 -2.12 3.35 19.20
C GLY A 15 -1.95 3.91 20.60
N MET A 16 -1.49 3.09 21.55
CA MET A 16 -1.39 3.47 22.96
C MET A 16 -0.04 4.10 23.28
N THR A 17 -0.09 5.20 24.04
CA THR A 17 1.10 5.74 24.70
C THR A 17 1.49 4.86 25.90
N VAL A 18 2.75 4.93 26.33
CA VAL A 18 3.23 4.26 27.58
C VAL A 18 2.36 4.65 28.77
N THR A 19 2.01 5.93 28.89
CA THR A 19 1.14 6.42 29.97
C THR A 19 -0.25 5.78 29.92
N ARG A 20 -0.86 5.69 28.73
CA ARG A 20 -2.19 5.10 28.57
C ARG A 20 -2.18 3.62 28.95
N LEU A 21 -1.21 2.86 28.44
CA LEU A 21 -1.11 1.44 28.76
C LEU A 21 -0.81 1.21 30.25
N SER A 22 0.04 2.04 30.87
CA SER A 22 0.35 1.94 32.30
C SER A 22 -0.91 2.13 33.16
N GLN A 23 -1.77 3.07 32.80
CA GLN A 23 -3.05 3.30 33.48
C GLN A 23 -4.01 2.11 33.34
N LEU A 24 -4.16 1.58 32.11
CA LEU A 24 -5.05 0.45 31.85
C LEU A 24 -4.61 -0.83 32.53
N ALA A 25 -3.29 -1.10 32.56
CA ALA A 25 -2.74 -2.31 33.14
C ALA A 25 -2.45 -2.20 34.67
N GLY A 26 -2.65 -1.01 35.26
CA GLY A 26 -2.33 -0.79 36.70
C GLY A 26 -0.83 -0.94 37.02
N ILE A 27 0.04 -0.61 36.04
CA ILE A 27 1.50 -0.74 36.13
C ILE A 27 2.11 0.67 36.02
N THR A 28 3.13 0.99 36.80
CA THR A 28 3.80 2.30 36.70
C THR A 28 4.48 2.45 35.35
N THR A 29 4.54 3.69 34.82
CA THR A 29 5.21 3.99 33.54
C THR A 29 6.68 3.57 33.54
N ARG A 30 7.38 3.75 34.66
CA ARG A 30 8.77 3.28 34.85
C ARG A 30 8.88 1.77 34.65
N ARG A 31 8.01 1.01 35.33
CA ARG A 31 8.05 -0.47 35.28
C ARG A 31 7.66 -0.99 33.88
N LEU A 32 6.69 -0.35 33.26
CA LEU A 32 6.32 -0.66 31.85
C LEU A 32 7.50 -0.39 30.91
N GLY A 33 8.20 0.74 31.07
CA GLY A 33 9.43 1.04 30.32
C GLY A 33 10.53 0.01 30.54
N ASP A 34 10.71 -0.49 31.77
CA ASP A 34 11.67 -1.57 32.05
C ASP A 34 11.28 -2.88 31.34
N PHE A 35 9.99 -3.19 31.21
CA PHE A 35 9.51 -4.35 30.42
C PHE A 35 9.74 -4.19 28.94
N GLU A 36 9.42 -3.01 28.38
CA GLU A 36 9.59 -2.70 26.94
C GLU A 36 11.07 -2.65 26.53
N ASN A 37 11.97 -2.33 27.46
CA ASN A 37 13.41 -2.33 27.23
C ASN A 37 14.10 -3.67 27.61
N GLY A 38 13.34 -4.68 28.01
CA GLY A 38 13.88 -5.97 28.41
C GLY A 38 14.68 -5.97 29.71
N LYS A 39 14.65 -4.86 30.49
CA LYS A 39 15.38 -4.71 31.76
C LYS A 39 14.74 -5.47 32.92
N ALA A 40 13.46 -5.74 32.84
CA ALA A 40 12.70 -6.48 33.82
C ALA A 40 11.66 -7.40 33.15
N LYS A 41 11.23 -8.42 33.88
CA LYS A 41 10.16 -9.35 33.46
C LYS A 41 8.85 -8.99 34.18
N PRO A 42 7.70 -8.95 33.51
CA PRO A 42 6.44 -8.83 34.21
C PRO A 42 6.16 -10.07 35.10
N SER A 43 5.52 -9.85 36.24
CA SER A 43 4.92 -10.93 37.00
C SER A 43 3.74 -11.53 36.25
N PRO A 44 3.27 -12.75 36.58
CA PRO A 44 2.08 -13.33 35.97
C PRO A 44 0.87 -12.38 35.99
N ALA A 45 0.60 -11.73 37.12
CA ALA A 45 -0.46 -10.77 37.28
C ALA A 45 -0.28 -9.56 36.37
N SER A 46 0.96 -9.02 36.25
CA SER A 46 1.27 -7.92 35.32
C SER A 46 1.10 -8.34 33.86
N LEU A 47 1.49 -9.56 33.51
CA LEU A 47 1.33 -10.09 32.15
C LEU A 47 -0.15 -10.22 31.79
N THR A 48 -0.97 -10.81 32.68
CA THR A 48 -2.42 -10.92 32.47
C THR A 48 -3.07 -9.54 32.27
N ALA A 49 -2.66 -8.54 33.05
CA ALA A 49 -3.16 -7.17 32.89
C ALA A 49 -2.75 -6.54 31.55
N LEU A 50 -1.49 -6.76 31.10
CA LEU A 50 -1.01 -6.31 29.80
C LEU A 50 -1.73 -7.00 28.64
N VAL A 51 -1.91 -8.31 28.69
CA VAL A 51 -2.68 -9.12 27.72
C VAL A 51 -4.09 -8.58 27.57
N GLY A 52 -4.79 -8.36 28.69
CA GLY A 52 -6.15 -7.83 28.68
C GLY A 52 -6.22 -6.39 28.15
N ALA A 53 -5.26 -5.53 28.52
CA ALA A 53 -5.25 -4.14 28.08
C ALA A 53 -4.91 -3.98 26.58
N LEU A 54 -4.06 -4.87 26.04
CA LEU A 54 -3.57 -4.83 24.67
C LEU A 54 -4.42 -5.66 23.70
N ASP A 55 -5.25 -6.54 24.21
CA ASP A 55 -6.10 -7.42 23.39
C ASP A 55 -5.29 -8.18 22.32
N PHE A 56 -4.25 -8.91 22.79
CA PHE A 56 -3.46 -9.86 22.01
C PHE A 56 -3.43 -11.20 22.74
N PRO A 57 -3.35 -12.34 22.03
CA PRO A 57 -3.13 -13.63 22.68
C PRO A 57 -1.86 -13.61 23.54
N GLU A 58 -1.87 -14.24 24.69
CA GLU A 58 -0.69 -14.31 25.56
C GLU A 58 0.52 -14.90 24.82
N SER A 59 0.29 -15.89 23.95
CA SER A 59 1.32 -16.51 23.10
C SER A 59 2.06 -15.50 22.21
N PHE A 60 1.40 -14.38 21.82
CA PHE A 60 2.03 -13.32 21.04
C PHE A 60 3.26 -12.74 21.76
N PHE A 61 3.19 -12.57 23.06
CA PHE A 61 4.28 -11.96 23.84
C PHE A 61 5.45 -12.92 24.08
N HIS A 62 5.26 -14.21 23.82
CA HIS A 62 6.28 -15.24 24.00
C HIS A 62 6.95 -15.69 22.71
N ALA A 63 6.42 -15.29 21.56
CA ALA A 63 6.95 -15.65 20.26
C ALA A 63 8.24 -14.88 19.94
N ASP A 64 8.94 -15.30 18.88
CA ASP A 64 10.21 -14.71 18.44
C ASP A 64 10.08 -13.23 18.08
N GLU A 65 11.18 -12.51 18.10
CA GLU A 65 11.23 -11.10 17.76
C GLU A 65 10.70 -10.84 16.35
N VAL A 66 9.93 -9.77 16.21
CA VAL A 66 9.53 -9.24 14.91
C VAL A 66 10.52 -8.16 14.52
N ALA A 67 11.20 -8.36 13.38
CA ALA A 67 12.15 -7.38 12.88
C ALA A 67 11.52 -5.98 12.81
N ASP A 68 12.24 -4.96 13.21
CA ASP A 68 11.73 -3.60 13.22
C ASP A 68 11.47 -3.05 11.81
N LEU A 69 10.62 -2.07 11.72
CA LEU A 69 10.36 -1.28 10.54
C LEU A 69 10.53 0.18 10.94
N PRO A 70 11.74 0.73 10.77
CA PRO A 70 12.02 2.10 11.19
C PRO A 70 11.23 3.10 10.31
N PRO A 71 10.79 4.23 10.87
CA PRO A 71 10.04 5.24 10.12
C PRO A 71 10.74 5.75 8.86
N ASP A 72 12.08 5.79 8.89
CA ASP A 72 12.90 6.28 7.78
C ASP A 72 13.01 5.27 6.61
N ALA A 73 12.60 4.02 6.83
CA ALA A 73 12.53 2.99 5.79
C ALA A 73 11.17 2.91 5.10
N VAL A 74 10.27 3.87 5.37
CA VAL A 74 8.87 3.84 4.91
C VAL A 74 8.50 5.17 4.29
N SER A 75 7.97 5.15 3.08
CA SER A 75 7.34 6.34 2.48
C SER A 75 5.90 6.45 2.98
N PHE A 76 5.57 7.56 3.62
CA PHE A 76 4.20 7.86 4.07
C PHE A 76 3.61 8.99 3.24
N ARG A 77 2.51 8.77 2.58
CA ARG A 77 1.75 9.82 1.92
C ARG A 77 1.12 10.76 2.95
N ALA A 78 1.38 12.06 2.83
CA ALA A 78 0.90 13.13 3.72
C ALA A 78 1.40 13.10 5.19
N PRO A 79 2.73 13.01 5.44
CA PRO A 79 3.27 12.93 6.80
C PRO A 79 2.92 14.13 7.69
N SER A 80 2.62 15.30 7.11
CA SER A 80 2.31 16.53 7.86
C SER A 80 0.97 16.50 8.60
N LYS A 81 0.06 15.58 8.26
CA LYS A 81 -1.25 15.43 8.92
C LYS A 81 -1.30 14.24 9.88
N MET A 82 -0.29 13.37 9.81
CA MET A 82 -0.27 12.13 10.58
C MET A 82 0.26 12.34 11.98
N THR A 83 -0.50 11.92 12.99
CA THR A 83 -0.05 11.91 14.38
C THR A 83 0.99 10.82 14.60
N ALA A 84 1.82 10.96 15.65
CA ALA A 84 2.78 9.92 16.03
C ALA A 84 2.10 8.56 16.30
N SER A 85 0.90 8.58 16.89
CA SER A 85 0.10 7.36 17.13
C SER A 85 -0.33 6.69 15.82
N GLN A 86 -0.81 7.45 14.85
CA GLN A 86 -1.20 6.90 13.54
C GLN A 86 0.01 6.31 12.80
N ARG A 87 1.17 6.94 12.89
CA ARG A 87 2.42 6.39 12.35
C ARG A 87 2.79 5.08 13.02
N ASP A 88 2.73 5.02 14.35
CA ASP A 88 3.02 3.80 15.10
C ASP A 88 2.08 2.66 14.74
N ILE A 89 0.77 2.93 14.56
CA ILE A 89 -0.21 1.93 14.09
C ILE A 89 0.15 1.44 12.68
N ALA A 90 0.43 2.36 11.75
CA ALA A 90 0.76 2.01 10.36
C ALA A 90 2.03 1.15 10.28
N LEU A 91 3.12 1.54 10.96
CA LEU A 91 4.35 0.75 11.03
C LEU A 91 4.12 -0.63 11.66
N SER A 92 3.27 -0.71 12.68
CA SER A 92 2.89 -1.98 13.29
C SER A 92 2.13 -2.89 12.32
N ASN A 93 1.23 -2.33 11.50
CA ASN A 93 0.58 -3.08 10.41
C ASN A 93 1.60 -3.61 9.40
N GLY A 94 2.59 -2.81 9.00
CA GLY A 94 3.68 -3.25 8.12
C GLY A 94 4.46 -4.42 8.69
N ARG A 95 4.76 -4.39 10.00
CA ARG A 95 5.43 -5.50 10.71
C ARG A 95 4.58 -6.78 10.73
N LEU A 96 3.27 -6.66 10.98
CA LEU A 96 2.34 -7.81 10.94
C LEU A 96 2.14 -8.33 9.51
N ALA A 97 2.08 -7.45 8.52
CA ALA A 97 2.02 -7.82 7.09
C ALA A 97 3.26 -8.64 6.68
N ARG A 98 4.47 -8.29 7.16
CA ARG A 98 5.68 -9.08 6.95
C ARG A 98 5.59 -10.47 7.58
N GLN A 99 5.01 -10.58 8.79
CA GLN A 99 4.81 -11.89 9.43
C GLN A 99 3.84 -12.77 8.62
N LEU A 100 2.72 -12.19 8.17
CA LEU A 100 1.77 -12.90 7.31
C LEU A 100 2.41 -13.31 5.99
N GLN A 101 3.20 -12.42 5.38
CA GLN A 101 3.95 -12.71 4.16
C GLN A 101 4.95 -13.86 4.35
N GLY A 102 5.67 -13.89 5.48
CA GLY A 102 6.58 -14.99 5.83
C GLY A 102 5.82 -16.32 5.91
N TRP A 103 4.70 -16.35 6.65
CA TRP A 103 3.85 -17.54 6.76
C TRP A 103 3.33 -18.03 5.39
N ILE A 104 2.97 -17.09 4.49
CA ILE A 104 2.55 -17.41 3.12
C ILE A 104 3.75 -17.95 2.33
N GLY A 105 4.90 -17.30 2.38
CA GLY A 105 6.12 -17.67 1.64
C GLY A 105 6.67 -19.04 2.00
N ASP A 106 6.49 -19.49 3.26
CA ASP A 106 6.88 -20.84 3.71
C ASP A 106 6.03 -21.95 3.08
N ARG A 107 4.84 -21.63 2.56
CA ARG A 107 3.84 -22.60 2.07
C ARG A 107 3.52 -22.47 0.58
N PHE A 108 3.72 -21.28 0.04
CA PHE A 108 3.35 -20.96 -1.35
C PHE A 108 4.52 -20.28 -2.06
N ARG A 109 4.82 -20.76 -3.26
CA ARG A 109 5.78 -20.07 -4.12
C ARG A 109 5.14 -18.81 -4.70
N LEU A 110 5.65 -17.66 -4.31
CA LEU A 110 5.24 -16.36 -4.83
C LEU A 110 6.22 -15.88 -5.90
N LEU A 111 5.77 -14.97 -6.75
CA LEU A 111 6.62 -14.37 -7.77
C LEU A 111 7.73 -13.54 -7.13
N ASP A 112 8.92 -13.63 -7.70
CA ASP A 112 10.05 -12.79 -7.32
C ASP A 112 9.80 -11.33 -7.74
N PRO A 113 10.34 -10.35 -7.02
CA PRO A 113 10.21 -8.94 -7.40
C PRO A 113 10.84 -8.64 -8.74
N ASP A 114 10.12 -7.95 -9.62
CA ASP A 114 10.58 -7.44 -10.91
C ASP A 114 10.28 -5.94 -11.03
N LEU A 115 10.75 -5.15 -10.04
CA LEU A 115 10.67 -3.70 -10.10
C LEU A 115 11.95 -3.16 -10.72
N PRO A 116 11.85 -2.26 -11.73
CA PRO A 116 13.03 -1.64 -12.30
C PRO A 116 13.71 -0.74 -11.26
N SER A 117 15.02 -0.92 -11.08
CA SER A 117 15.83 0.00 -10.29
C SER A 117 16.36 1.11 -11.18
N LEU A 118 16.19 2.37 -10.77
CA LEU A 118 16.70 3.52 -11.54
C LEU A 118 18.22 3.57 -11.60
N THR A 119 18.91 3.01 -10.62
CA THR A 119 20.38 2.87 -10.66
C THR A 119 20.84 2.04 -11.85
N THR A 120 20.04 1.08 -12.30
CA THR A 120 20.33 0.27 -13.51
C THR A 120 20.17 1.10 -14.78
N PHE A 121 19.24 2.06 -14.82
CA PHE A 121 19.02 2.92 -15.99
C PHE A 121 20.11 3.98 -16.17
N SER A 122 20.67 4.52 -15.10
CA SER A 122 21.82 5.44 -15.18
C SER A 122 23.03 4.77 -15.83
N ARG A 123 23.27 3.48 -15.60
CA ARG A 123 24.38 2.73 -16.22
C ARG A 123 24.17 2.49 -17.71
N CYS A 124 22.95 2.25 -18.16
CA CYS A 124 22.66 2.04 -19.60
C CYS A 124 22.81 3.34 -20.42
N ARG A 125 22.66 4.52 -19.82
CA ARG A 125 22.82 5.81 -20.52
C ARG A 125 24.28 6.24 -20.69
N THR A 126 25.18 5.79 -19.85
CA THR A 126 26.62 6.14 -19.91
C THR A 126 27.38 5.40 -21.00
N ASP A 127 26.83 4.34 -21.58
CA ASP A 127 27.48 3.52 -22.59
C ASP A 127 27.21 3.99 -24.06
N SER A 128 26.44 5.07 -24.26
CA SER A 128 26.21 5.64 -25.59
C SER A 128 26.93 7.01 -25.76
N PRO A 129 27.86 7.14 -26.69
CA PRO A 129 28.66 8.36 -26.85
C PRO A 129 27.92 9.58 -27.45
N ALA A 130 26.61 9.52 -27.64
CA ALA A 130 25.86 10.51 -28.41
C ALA A 130 24.92 11.42 -27.60
N ASP A 131 24.85 11.30 -26.25
CA ASP A 131 23.90 12.07 -25.46
C ASP A 131 24.52 13.35 -24.89
N ILE A 132 24.32 14.46 -25.63
CA ILE A 132 24.52 15.82 -25.12
C ILE A 132 23.39 16.14 -24.12
N PRO A 133 23.70 16.58 -22.88
CA PRO A 133 22.65 16.91 -21.90
C PRO A 133 21.81 18.07 -22.38
N MET A 134 20.47 17.87 -22.41
CA MET A 134 19.53 18.94 -22.68
C MET A 134 19.40 19.88 -21.47
N PRO A 135 19.19 21.21 -21.65
CA PRO A 135 19.04 22.17 -20.56
C PRO A 135 17.80 21.84 -19.71
N GLY A 136 17.99 21.62 -18.41
CA GLY A 136 16.92 21.29 -17.45
C GLY A 136 17.06 19.93 -16.76
N GLN A 137 18.13 19.17 -17.04
CA GLN A 137 18.43 17.94 -16.32
C GLN A 137 19.12 18.28 -15.00
N THR A 138 18.54 17.79 -13.89
CA THR A 138 19.17 17.85 -12.56
C THR A 138 20.45 17.02 -12.56
N ALA A 139 21.47 17.51 -11.86
CA ALA A 139 22.88 17.12 -11.99
C ALA A 139 23.27 15.72 -11.50
N GLU A 140 22.36 14.82 -11.19
CA GLU A 140 22.66 13.43 -10.81
C GLU A 140 21.53 12.49 -11.29
N GLY A 141 21.63 12.08 -12.55
CA GLY A 141 21.25 10.75 -13.08
C GLY A 141 19.88 10.12 -12.82
N THR A 142 18.97 10.71 -12.03
CA THR A 142 17.65 10.14 -11.80
C THR A 142 16.69 10.63 -12.90
N PRO A 143 16.05 9.72 -13.67
CA PRO A 143 15.10 10.14 -14.68
C PRO A 143 13.95 10.95 -14.07
N PRO A 144 13.42 11.96 -14.78
CA PRO A 144 12.17 12.59 -14.35
C PRO A 144 11.08 11.55 -14.08
N ALA A 145 10.23 11.81 -13.12
CA ALA A 145 9.19 10.85 -12.67
C ALA A 145 8.30 10.32 -13.81
N GLU A 146 8.03 11.16 -14.83
CA GLU A 146 7.27 10.75 -16.02
C GLU A 146 8.08 9.78 -16.91
N GLU A 147 9.38 10.03 -17.07
CA GLU A 147 10.27 9.13 -17.82
C GLU A 147 10.39 7.78 -17.12
N ALA A 148 10.52 7.78 -15.79
CA ALA A 148 10.53 6.55 -14.99
C ALA A 148 9.22 5.76 -15.15
N ALA A 149 8.07 6.42 -15.14
CA ALA A 149 6.78 5.77 -15.40
C ALA A 149 6.71 5.15 -16.81
N ASN A 150 7.22 5.84 -17.82
CA ASN A 150 7.29 5.33 -19.19
C ASN A 150 8.24 4.13 -19.30
N LEU A 151 9.36 4.13 -18.59
CA LEU A 151 10.29 2.99 -18.52
C LEU A 151 9.64 1.76 -17.86
N VAL A 152 8.91 1.96 -16.76
CA VAL A 152 8.12 0.88 -16.13
C VAL A 152 7.10 0.33 -17.13
N ARG A 153 6.37 1.20 -17.82
CA ARG A 153 5.38 0.77 -18.82
C ARG A 153 6.01 0.00 -19.97
N ALA A 154 7.17 0.44 -20.45
CA ALA A 154 7.92 -0.25 -21.50
C ALA A 154 8.42 -1.63 -21.03
N ARG A 155 9.05 -1.70 -19.85
CA ARG A 155 9.57 -2.94 -19.26
C ARG A 155 8.48 -3.98 -19.03
N TRP A 156 7.31 -3.54 -18.55
CA TRP A 156 6.18 -4.41 -18.26
C TRP A 156 5.24 -4.63 -19.46
N GLY A 157 5.61 -4.16 -20.65
CA GLY A 157 4.86 -4.36 -21.88
C GLY A 157 3.48 -3.72 -21.90
N LEU A 158 3.26 -2.66 -21.12
CA LEU A 158 1.94 -2.01 -20.98
C LEU A 158 1.62 -1.08 -22.18
N GLY A 159 2.61 -0.66 -22.95
CA GLY A 159 2.44 0.34 -24.00
C GLY A 159 1.75 1.60 -23.47
N HIS A 160 0.83 2.19 -24.24
CA HIS A 160 0.06 3.36 -23.83
C HIS A 160 -1.38 3.04 -23.40
N THR A 161 -1.74 1.75 -23.31
CA THR A 161 -3.10 1.34 -22.95
C THR A 161 -3.38 1.54 -21.45
N PRO A 162 -4.64 1.79 -21.07
CA PRO A 162 -5.02 1.85 -19.66
C PRO A 162 -4.71 0.56 -18.91
N ILE A 163 -4.23 0.68 -17.68
CA ILE A 163 -3.99 -0.46 -16.80
C ILE A 163 -5.34 -1.03 -16.36
N ALA A 164 -5.59 -2.30 -16.63
CA ALA A 164 -6.86 -2.95 -16.32
C ALA A 164 -7.10 -3.09 -14.81
N ASN A 165 -6.08 -3.48 -14.05
CA ASN A 165 -6.13 -3.63 -12.60
C ASN A 165 -4.75 -3.33 -12.02
N MET A 166 -4.66 -2.34 -11.12
CA MET A 166 -3.38 -1.89 -10.58
C MET A 166 -2.82 -2.86 -9.54
N LEU A 167 -3.70 -3.46 -8.72
CA LEU A 167 -3.27 -4.43 -7.72
C LEU A 167 -2.71 -5.69 -8.38
N HIS A 168 -3.42 -6.20 -9.40
CA HIS A 168 -2.93 -7.37 -10.17
C HIS A 168 -1.58 -7.07 -10.84
N LEU A 169 -1.39 -5.84 -11.33
CA LEU A 169 -0.12 -5.43 -11.94
C LEU A 169 1.00 -5.45 -10.90
N LEU A 170 0.79 -4.87 -9.72
CA LEU A 170 1.76 -4.90 -8.64
C LEU A 170 2.13 -6.32 -8.24
N GLU A 171 1.13 -7.17 -8.03
CA GLU A 171 1.30 -8.56 -7.64
C GLU A 171 2.00 -9.39 -8.73
N ALA A 172 1.71 -9.14 -10.00
CA ALA A 172 2.36 -9.82 -11.13
C ALA A 172 3.86 -9.53 -11.21
N HIS A 173 4.30 -8.38 -10.68
CA HIS A 173 5.70 -7.99 -10.59
C HIS A 173 6.27 -8.13 -9.17
N GLY A 174 5.70 -9.01 -8.36
CA GLY A 174 6.26 -9.46 -7.09
C GLY A 174 6.06 -8.50 -5.91
N THR A 175 5.26 -7.44 -6.04
CA THR A 175 4.90 -6.57 -4.91
C THR A 175 3.89 -7.26 -3.99
N ARG A 176 4.10 -7.16 -2.69
CA ARG A 176 3.20 -7.70 -1.66
C ARG A 176 2.21 -6.62 -1.24
N VAL A 177 0.93 -6.83 -1.54
CA VAL A 177 -0.12 -5.85 -1.28
C VAL A 177 -0.96 -6.30 -0.09
N PHE A 178 -1.09 -5.41 0.91
CA PHE A 178 -1.89 -5.62 2.11
C PHE A 178 -2.78 -4.40 2.38
N SER A 179 -3.74 -4.56 3.28
CA SER A 179 -4.61 -3.46 3.72
C SER A 179 -4.07 -2.82 5.00
N LEU A 180 -4.31 -1.52 5.12
CA LEU A 180 -4.20 -0.81 6.39
C LEU A 180 -5.42 -1.11 7.26
N SER A 181 -5.21 -1.20 8.57
CA SER A 181 -6.32 -1.32 9.50
C SER A 181 -7.20 -0.08 9.47
N ARG A 182 -8.46 -0.25 9.83
CA ARG A 182 -9.44 0.85 9.91
C ARG A 182 -9.04 1.96 10.88
N ASP A 183 -8.18 1.65 11.87
CA ASP A 183 -7.64 2.62 12.81
C ASP A 183 -6.65 3.61 12.16
N CYS A 184 -6.22 3.34 10.92
CA CYS A 184 -5.36 4.19 10.10
C CYS A 184 -6.16 5.01 9.06
N ALA A 185 -7.37 5.45 9.36
CA ALA A 185 -8.26 6.11 8.39
C ALA A 185 -7.65 7.36 7.72
N ASP A 186 -6.75 8.06 8.40
CA ASP A 186 -6.07 9.27 7.89
C ASP A 186 -4.79 8.96 7.09
N VAL A 187 -4.33 7.70 7.09
CA VAL A 187 -3.21 7.24 6.26
C VAL A 187 -3.77 6.73 4.95
N ASP A 188 -3.34 7.29 3.83
CA ASP A 188 -3.82 6.91 2.50
C ASP A 188 -3.21 5.57 2.06
N ALA A 189 -1.90 5.48 2.09
CA ALA A 189 -1.10 4.31 1.78
C ALA A 189 0.32 4.51 2.30
N PHE A 190 1.12 3.46 2.27
CA PHE A 190 2.57 3.53 2.37
C PHE A 190 3.24 2.30 1.78
N SER A 191 4.51 2.46 1.42
CA SER A 191 5.34 1.39 0.88
C SER A 191 6.69 1.30 1.57
N PHE A 192 7.28 0.14 1.49
CA PHE A 192 8.64 -0.12 1.98
C PHE A 192 9.23 -1.37 1.34
N TRP A 193 10.55 -1.47 1.40
CA TRP A 193 11.28 -2.66 1.07
C TRP A 193 11.61 -3.48 2.32
N SER A 194 11.61 -4.78 2.21
CA SER A 194 12.08 -5.69 3.26
C SER A 194 12.76 -6.91 2.65
N LEU A 195 14.06 -7.02 2.85
CA LEU A 195 14.88 -8.11 2.32
C LEU A 195 14.68 -8.32 0.81
N GLY A 196 14.76 -7.24 0.04
CA GLY A 196 14.58 -7.24 -1.40
C GLY A 196 13.13 -7.47 -1.87
N THR A 197 12.16 -7.53 -0.98
CA THR A 197 10.73 -7.68 -1.30
C THR A 197 10.00 -6.36 -1.10
N PRO A 198 9.28 -5.84 -2.11
CA PRO A 198 8.50 -4.62 -2.00
C PRO A 198 7.12 -4.89 -1.39
N PHE A 199 6.73 -4.03 -0.46
CA PHE A 199 5.44 -4.04 0.21
C PHE A 199 4.68 -2.75 -0.05
N VAL A 200 3.37 -2.87 -0.25
CA VAL A 200 2.43 -1.75 -0.35
C VAL A 200 1.26 -2.03 0.59
N LEU A 201 0.98 -1.09 1.47
CA LEU A 201 -0.21 -1.14 2.33
C LEU A 201 -1.17 -0.02 1.92
N LEU A 202 -2.43 -0.39 1.63
CA LEU A 202 -3.45 0.50 1.09
C LEU A 202 -4.61 0.68 2.05
N ASN A 203 -5.10 1.90 2.13
CA ASN A 203 -6.37 2.18 2.78
C ASN A 203 -7.53 1.83 1.84
N THR A 204 -8.08 0.64 1.99
CA THR A 204 -9.16 0.12 1.15
C THR A 204 -10.54 0.68 1.48
N SER A 205 -10.67 1.58 2.47
CA SER A 205 -11.94 2.24 2.80
C SER A 205 -12.24 3.47 1.93
N LYS A 206 -11.28 3.92 1.10
CA LYS A 206 -11.44 5.04 0.17
C LYS A 206 -12.07 4.61 -1.15
N THR A 207 -12.40 5.56 -2.03
CA THR A 207 -12.94 5.22 -3.37
C THR A 207 -11.96 4.36 -4.15
N ALA A 208 -12.47 3.51 -5.04
CA ALA A 208 -11.66 2.61 -5.85
C ALA A 208 -10.63 3.36 -6.70
N GLU A 209 -11.02 4.50 -7.29
CA GLU A 209 -10.12 5.36 -8.08
C GLU A 209 -8.98 5.92 -7.24
N ARG A 210 -9.28 6.28 -5.98
CA ARG A 210 -8.27 6.82 -5.07
C ARG A 210 -7.31 5.74 -4.62
N SER A 211 -7.83 4.59 -4.18
CA SER A 211 -7.01 3.43 -3.80
C SER A 211 -6.09 2.98 -4.94
N ARG A 212 -6.60 3.01 -6.18
CA ARG A 212 -5.84 2.71 -7.39
C ARG A 212 -4.73 3.74 -7.65
N PHE A 213 -5.02 5.03 -7.48
CA PHE A 213 -4.01 6.08 -7.61
C PHE A 213 -2.95 5.99 -6.51
N ASP A 214 -3.36 5.68 -5.28
CA ASP A 214 -2.48 5.46 -4.14
C ASP A 214 -1.55 4.27 -4.40
N ALA A 215 -2.04 3.17 -4.95
CA ALA A 215 -1.22 2.02 -5.34
C ALA A 215 -0.16 2.37 -6.41
N ALA A 216 -0.51 3.20 -7.40
CA ALA A 216 0.43 3.68 -8.40
C ALA A 216 1.45 4.67 -7.82
N HIS A 217 1.05 5.49 -6.85
CA HIS A 217 1.91 6.42 -6.13
C HIS A 217 2.96 5.67 -5.28
N GLU A 218 2.53 4.63 -4.56
CA GLU A 218 3.44 3.79 -3.78
C GLU A 218 4.43 3.02 -4.67
N LEU A 219 4.00 2.58 -5.86
CA LEU A 219 4.93 2.06 -6.86
C LEU A 219 5.96 3.12 -7.27
N GLY A 220 5.55 4.38 -7.39
CA GLY A 220 6.46 5.50 -7.65
C GLY A 220 7.55 5.59 -6.60
N HIS A 221 7.22 5.53 -5.33
CA HIS A 221 8.21 5.51 -4.25
C HIS A 221 9.15 4.32 -4.34
N LEU A 222 8.63 3.11 -4.57
CA LEU A 222 9.44 1.90 -4.68
C LEU A 222 10.42 1.94 -5.85
N VAL A 223 10.04 2.55 -6.98
CA VAL A 223 10.85 2.62 -8.21
C VAL A 223 11.83 3.79 -8.16
N LEU A 224 11.37 4.99 -7.77
CA LEU A 224 12.16 6.22 -7.80
C LEU A 224 13.19 6.27 -6.67
N HIS A 225 12.82 5.78 -5.49
CA HIS A 225 13.59 5.98 -4.27
C HIS A 225 14.31 4.72 -3.80
N GLY A 226 13.94 3.53 -4.32
CA GLY A 226 14.64 2.27 -4.06
C GLY A 226 14.58 1.80 -2.61
N GLU A 227 15.54 0.92 -2.23
CA GLU A 227 15.62 0.30 -0.90
C GLU A 227 16.54 1.05 0.07
N GLU A 228 17.62 1.68 -0.43
CA GLU A 228 18.71 2.16 0.43
C GLU A 228 18.47 3.52 1.09
N GLN A 229 17.79 4.42 0.42
CA GLN A 229 17.47 5.75 0.96
C GLN A 229 16.11 6.22 0.44
N ILE A 230 15.12 6.24 1.30
CA ILE A 230 13.80 6.77 0.96
C ILE A 230 13.82 8.28 1.27
N PRO A 231 13.86 9.16 0.27
CA PRO A 231 13.78 10.58 0.51
C PRO A 231 12.39 10.92 1.07
N HIS A 232 12.37 11.73 2.10
CA HIS A 232 11.15 12.23 2.72
C HIS A 232 10.98 13.70 2.37
N GLY A 233 9.74 14.11 2.15
CA GLY A 233 9.43 15.51 1.97
C GLY A 233 8.59 15.81 0.73
N PRO A 234 8.28 17.10 0.50
CA PRO A 234 7.36 17.53 -0.55
C PRO A 234 7.83 17.15 -1.96
N ASP A 235 9.13 17.14 -2.21
CA ASP A 235 9.70 16.86 -3.53
C ASP A 235 9.52 15.37 -3.90
N ALA A 236 9.84 14.46 -2.99
CA ALA A 236 9.65 13.03 -3.18
C ALA A 236 8.16 12.68 -3.39
N GLU A 237 7.27 13.33 -2.62
CA GLU A 237 5.83 13.19 -2.79
C GLU A 237 5.34 13.71 -4.16
N ALA A 238 5.89 14.84 -4.61
CA ALA A 238 5.57 15.40 -5.93
C ALA A 238 6.07 14.51 -7.07
N GLU A 239 7.23 13.89 -6.92
CA GLU A 239 7.78 12.92 -7.87
C GLU A 239 6.92 11.67 -7.97
N ALA A 240 6.58 11.05 -6.83
CA ALA A 240 5.71 9.88 -6.79
C ALA A 240 4.30 10.19 -7.35
N HIS A 241 3.78 11.40 -7.10
CA HIS A 241 2.51 11.83 -7.65
C HIS A 241 2.55 11.96 -9.18
N ARG A 242 3.60 12.59 -9.73
CA ARG A 242 3.81 12.69 -11.18
C ARG A 242 4.01 11.33 -11.83
N PHE A 243 4.79 10.45 -11.18
CA PHE A 243 4.95 9.07 -11.62
C PHE A 243 3.59 8.36 -11.73
N ALA A 244 2.77 8.42 -10.68
CA ALA A 244 1.44 7.79 -10.66
C ALA A 244 0.52 8.33 -11.77
N ALA A 245 0.51 9.66 -11.96
CA ALA A 245 -0.27 10.30 -13.02
C ALA A 245 0.18 9.83 -14.41
N ALA A 246 1.49 9.78 -14.68
CA ALA A 246 2.03 9.32 -15.96
C ALA A 246 1.84 7.81 -16.18
N LEU A 247 1.98 7.00 -15.12
CA LEU A 247 1.76 5.56 -15.17
C LEU A 247 0.31 5.22 -15.53
N LEU A 248 -0.66 5.88 -14.88
CA LEU A 248 -2.08 5.61 -15.09
C LEU A 248 -2.63 6.28 -16.34
N MET A 249 -2.12 7.48 -16.69
CA MET A 249 -2.58 8.32 -17.80
C MET A 249 -1.37 8.73 -18.67
N PRO A 250 -0.85 7.82 -19.52
CA PRO A 250 0.30 8.12 -20.37
C PRO A 250 0.01 9.34 -21.28
N ALA A 251 0.98 10.26 -21.36
CA ALA A 251 0.82 11.50 -22.13
C ALA A 251 0.37 11.25 -23.58
N ALA A 252 0.97 10.25 -24.25
CA ALA A 252 0.62 9.91 -25.63
C ALA A 252 -0.86 9.53 -25.81
N ASP A 253 -1.41 8.71 -24.89
CA ASP A 253 -2.84 8.33 -24.96
C ASP A 253 -3.75 9.50 -24.58
N VAL A 254 -3.34 10.35 -23.62
CA VAL A 254 -4.09 11.55 -23.24
C VAL A 254 -4.13 12.54 -24.41
N PHE A 255 -2.99 12.85 -25.07
CA PHE A 255 -2.94 13.74 -26.23
C PHE A 255 -3.75 13.20 -27.42
N ALA A 256 -3.79 11.89 -27.62
CA ALA A 256 -4.54 11.28 -28.70
C ALA A 256 -6.09 11.41 -28.51
N ARG A 257 -6.56 11.57 -27.26
CA ARG A 257 -7.98 11.54 -26.94
C ARG A 257 -8.55 12.86 -26.47
N ALA A 258 -7.76 13.64 -25.73
CA ALA A 258 -8.26 14.85 -25.09
C ALA A 258 -8.40 16.00 -26.09
N PRO A 259 -9.57 16.65 -26.15
CA PRO A 259 -9.70 17.90 -26.91
C PRO A 259 -8.94 19.02 -26.16
N LYS A 260 -8.45 19.99 -26.92
CA LYS A 260 -8.01 21.25 -26.30
C LYS A 260 -9.18 21.88 -25.55
N ASN A 261 -8.94 22.36 -24.33
CA ASN A 261 -9.98 22.95 -23.49
C ASN A 261 -11.13 21.96 -23.18
N ALA A 262 -10.76 20.75 -22.77
CA ALA A 262 -11.72 19.71 -22.38
C ALA A 262 -12.77 20.24 -21.41
N SER A 263 -14.06 19.99 -21.68
CA SER A 263 -15.14 20.37 -20.79
C SER A 263 -15.23 19.45 -19.57
N ILE A 264 -15.99 19.86 -18.56
CA ILE A 264 -16.21 19.03 -17.37
C ILE A 264 -16.97 17.73 -17.72
N GLU A 265 -17.93 17.79 -18.65
CA GLU A 265 -18.68 16.62 -19.12
C GLU A 265 -17.75 15.61 -19.81
N TRP A 266 -16.78 16.13 -20.59
CA TRP A 266 -15.77 15.28 -21.18
C TRP A 266 -14.91 14.60 -20.10
N ILE A 267 -14.42 15.35 -19.09
CA ILE A 267 -13.64 14.81 -17.97
C ILE A 267 -14.41 13.70 -17.26
N LEU A 268 -15.70 13.94 -16.94
CA LEU A 268 -16.55 12.98 -16.24
C LEU A 268 -16.81 11.69 -17.03
N THR A 269 -16.79 11.79 -18.35
CA THR A 269 -16.95 10.63 -19.25
C THR A 269 -15.60 9.93 -19.44
N ALA A 270 -14.56 10.68 -19.75
CA ALA A 270 -13.24 10.17 -20.12
C ALA A 270 -12.47 9.52 -18.96
N LYS A 271 -12.69 9.95 -17.70
CA LYS A 271 -12.03 9.36 -16.52
C LYS A 271 -12.19 7.84 -16.44
N ARG A 272 -13.27 7.30 -17.01
CA ARG A 272 -13.54 5.86 -17.05
C ARG A 272 -12.56 5.08 -17.91
N HIS A 273 -12.04 5.71 -18.96
CA HIS A 273 -11.06 5.10 -19.85
C HIS A 273 -9.78 4.75 -19.07
N TRP A 274 -9.23 5.69 -18.32
CA TRP A 274 -8.03 5.48 -17.51
C TRP A 274 -8.33 4.92 -16.11
N ARG A 275 -9.62 4.82 -15.76
CA ARG A 275 -10.06 4.31 -14.45
C ARG A 275 -9.48 5.13 -13.29
N VAL A 276 -9.56 6.44 -13.39
CA VAL A 276 -9.04 7.42 -12.42
C VAL A 276 -10.13 8.33 -11.88
N ALA A 277 -9.83 9.05 -10.80
CA ALA A 277 -10.70 10.09 -10.27
C ALA A 277 -10.83 11.26 -11.24
N ALA A 278 -12.00 11.93 -11.28
CA ALA A 278 -12.22 13.08 -12.12
C ALA A 278 -11.22 14.21 -11.85
N MET A 279 -10.89 14.44 -10.56
CA MET A 279 -9.88 15.41 -10.15
C MET A 279 -8.48 15.07 -10.66
N ALA A 280 -8.11 13.78 -10.66
CA ALA A 280 -6.81 13.32 -11.15
C ALA A 280 -6.68 13.56 -12.66
N LEU A 281 -7.74 13.30 -13.46
CA LEU A 281 -7.73 13.60 -14.88
C LEU A 281 -7.68 15.11 -15.16
N ALA A 282 -8.43 15.92 -14.41
CA ALA A 282 -8.37 17.38 -14.54
C ALA A 282 -6.96 17.92 -14.28
N HIS A 283 -6.29 17.39 -13.24
CA HIS A 283 -4.91 17.75 -12.93
C HIS A 283 -3.95 17.32 -14.05
N ARG A 284 -4.08 16.10 -14.56
CA ARG A 284 -3.23 15.58 -15.66
C ARG A 284 -3.38 16.40 -16.95
N LEU A 285 -4.59 16.81 -17.31
CA LEU A 285 -4.82 17.68 -18.46
C LEU A 285 -4.11 19.03 -18.31
N HIS A 286 -4.09 19.57 -17.09
CA HIS A 286 -3.40 20.81 -16.77
C HIS A 286 -1.88 20.65 -16.84
N GLU A 287 -1.32 19.60 -16.24
CA GLU A 287 0.11 19.28 -16.33
C GLU A 287 0.60 19.16 -17.78
N LEU A 288 -0.22 18.56 -18.64
CA LEU A 288 0.08 18.38 -20.07
C LEU A 288 -0.20 19.63 -20.92
N GLY A 289 -0.61 20.76 -20.31
CA GLY A 289 -0.88 22.01 -21.03
C GLY A 289 -2.15 21.98 -21.91
N LEU A 290 -3.04 21.00 -21.70
CA LEU A 290 -4.30 20.86 -22.42
C LEU A 290 -5.43 21.73 -21.85
N THR A 291 -5.24 22.27 -20.65
CA THR A 291 -6.10 23.26 -20.01
C THR A 291 -5.28 24.40 -19.43
N THR A 292 -5.82 25.61 -19.48
CA THR A 292 -5.21 26.79 -18.83
C THR A 292 -5.38 26.73 -17.30
N ASP A 293 -4.59 27.53 -16.56
CA ASP A 293 -4.74 27.69 -15.11
C ASP A 293 -6.17 28.06 -14.70
N TRP A 294 -6.78 28.98 -15.45
CA TRP A 294 -8.16 29.41 -15.18
C TRP A 294 -9.16 28.25 -15.36
N GLN A 295 -9.05 27.50 -16.45
CA GLN A 295 -9.91 26.35 -16.72
C GLN A 295 -9.73 25.27 -15.67
N TYR A 296 -8.48 24.94 -15.32
CA TYR A 296 -8.19 23.97 -14.26
C TYR A 296 -8.82 24.35 -12.92
N ARG A 297 -8.67 25.64 -12.49
CA ARG A 297 -9.29 26.12 -11.26
C ARG A 297 -10.83 26.04 -11.34
N THR A 298 -11.42 26.39 -12.47
CA THR A 298 -12.86 26.27 -12.70
C THR A 298 -13.31 24.81 -12.60
N HIS A 299 -12.60 23.88 -13.25
CA HIS A 299 -12.88 22.44 -13.14
C HIS A 299 -12.81 21.95 -11.71
N CYS A 300 -11.80 22.37 -10.95
CA CYS A 300 -11.66 22.00 -9.53
C CYS A 300 -12.85 22.49 -8.67
N VAL A 301 -13.35 23.69 -8.94
CA VAL A 301 -14.52 24.25 -8.23
C VAL A 301 -15.77 23.47 -8.59
N ASP A 302 -16.01 23.25 -9.88
CA ASP A 302 -17.22 22.58 -10.36
C ASP A 302 -17.25 21.09 -9.97
N LEU A 303 -16.13 20.38 -10.11
CA LEU A 303 -16.00 19.00 -9.60
C LEU A 303 -16.22 18.94 -8.08
N GLY A 304 -15.74 19.95 -7.36
CA GLY A 304 -15.99 20.08 -5.92
C GLY A 304 -17.47 20.24 -5.58
N ARG A 305 -18.19 21.08 -6.32
CA ARG A 305 -19.65 21.29 -6.18
C ARG A 305 -20.46 20.03 -6.52
N LEU A 306 -19.99 19.27 -7.51
CA LEU A 306 -20.59 18.00 -7.93
C LEU A 306 -20.24 16.81 -7.01
N GLY A 307 -19.47 17.04 -5.92
CA GLY A 307 -19.13 16.02 -4.94
C GLY A 307 -17.86 15.20 -5.23
N TYR A 308 -17.21 15.39 -6.38
CA TYR A 308 -16.02 14.63 -6.81
C TYR A 308 -14.74 14.91 -6.02
N ARG A 309 -14.79 15.76 -4.97
CA ARG A 309 -13.64 16.00 -4.11
C ARG A 309 -13.47 14.92 -3.03
N LYS A 310 -14.57 14.36 -2.54
CA LYS A 310 -14.59 13.38 -1.44
C LYS A 310 -15.01 12.00 -1.91
N ASP A 311 -15.83 11.94 -2.93
CA ASP A 311 -16.42 10.72 -3.46
C ASP A 311 -16.29 10.71 -4.99
N GLU A 312 -16.61 9.57 -5.60
CA GLU A 312 -16.65 9.39 -7.05
C GLU A 312 -18.05 8.91 -7.46
N PRO A 313 -19.02 9.83 -7.68
CA PRO A 313 -20.34 9.44 -8.16
C PRO A 313 -20.23 8.57 -9.41
N ARG A 314 -20.86 7.38 -9.40
CA ARG A 314 -20.69 6.33 -10.42
C ARG A 314 -19.25 5.81 -10.49
N GLY A 315 -18.57 5.68 -9.31
CA GLY A 315 -17.22 5.17 -9.18
C GLY A 315 -17.08 3.72 -9.66
N LEU A 316 -15.82 3.27 -9.64
CA LEU A 316 -15.43 1.91 -10.00
C LEU A 316 -15.71 0.96 -8.82
N GLN A 317 -15.72 -0.33 -9.13
CA GLN A 317 -15.59 -1.35 -8.09
C GLN A 317 -14.14 -1.39 -7.60
N HIS A 318 -13.97 -1.66 -6.29
CA HIS A 318 -12.65 -1.85 -5.71
C HIS A 318 -11.91 -3.00 -6.37
N GLU A 319 -10.62 -2.81 -6.57
CA GLU A 319 -9.74 -3.87 -7.04
C GLU A 319 -9.45 -4.84 -5.88
N SER A 320 -9.31 -6.12 -6.20
CA SER A 320 -9.02 -7.18 -5.23
C SER A 320 -7.67 -7.82 -5.51
N SER A 321 -7.08 -8.45 -4.49
CA SER A 321 -5.84 -9.20 -4.61
C SER A 321 -6.08 -10.57 -5.24
N GLN A 322 -5.36 -10.88 -6.31
CA GLN A 322 -5.35 -12.24 -6.90
C GLN A 322 -4.46 -13.18 -6.09
N VAL A 323 -3.35 -12.70 -5.56
CA VAL A 323 -2.42 -13.52 -4.78
C VAL A 323 -3.10 -14.01 -3.51
N LEU A 324 -3.67 -13.10 -2.72
CA LEU A 324 -4.38 -13.49 -1.50
C LEU A 324 -5.60 -14.37 -1.80
N ALA A 325 -6.35 -14.08 -2.88
CA ALA A 325 -7.49 -14.91 -3.27
C ALA A 325 -7.06 -16.35 -3.62
N LYS A 326 -5.93 -16.51 -4.33
CA LYS A 326 -5.37 -17.84 -4.66
C LYS A 326 -4.86 -18.56 -3.41
N VAL A 327 -4.11 -17.85 -2.55
CA VAL A 327 -3.59 -18.40 -1.29
C VAL A 327 -4.75 -18.89 -0.41
N PHE A 328 -5.76 -18.07 -0.16
CA PHE A 328 -6.90 -18.46 0.67
C PHE A 328 -7.79 -19.50 -0.01
N GLY A 329 -7.81 -19.53 -1.35
CA GLY A 329 -8.47 -20.60 -2.10
C GLY A 329 -7.78 -21.94 -1.90
N ALA A 330 -6.44 -21.99 -2.00
CA ALA A 330 -5.64 -23.19 -1.76
C ALA A 330 -5.77 -23.66 -0.30
N MET A 331 -5.63 -22.75 0.66
CA MET A 331 -5.83 -23.05 2.09
C MET A 331 -7.18 -23.74 2.36
N ARG A 332 -8.27 -23.23 1.77
CA ARG A 332 -9.61 -23.84 1.92
C ARG A 332 -9.67 -25.26 1.38
N LEU A 333 -9.01 -25.52 0.27
CA LEU A 333 -8.93 -26.88 -0.30
C LEU A 333 -8.16 -27.85 0.60
N GLU A 334 -7.17 -27.36 1.34
CA GLU A 334 -6.38 -28.10 2.32
C GLU A 334 -7.04 -28.14 3.72
N GLY A 335 -8.21 -27.52 3.89
CA GLY A 335 -8.90 -27.46 5.18
C GLY A 335 -8.29 -26.48 6.19
N VAL A 336 -7.33 -25.63 5.77
CA VAL A 336 -6.69 -24.60 6.62
C VAL A 336 -7.60 -23.38 6.72
N LYS A 337 -7.91 -22.97 7.93
CA LYS A 337 -8.77 -21.80 8.23
C LYS A 337 -7.94 -20.58 8.59
N MET A 338 -8.53 -19.39 8.46
CA MET A 338 -7.92 -18.14 8.94
C MET A 338 -7.63 -18.17 10.46
N SER A 339 -8.42 -18.89 11.23
CA SER A 339 -8.15 -19.13 12.66
C SER A 339 -6.87 -19.92 12.91
N ASP A 340 -6.50 -20.83 11.99
CA ASP A 340 -5.26 -21.60 12.09
C ASP A 340 -4.05 -20.70 11.78
N VAL A 341 -4.16 -19.86 10.75
CA VAL A 341 -3.14 -18.83 10.44
C VAL A 341 -2.95 -17.87 11.62
N ALA A 342 -4.06 -17.42 12.20
CA ALA A 342 -4.02 -16.53 13.37
C ALA A 342 -3.29 -17.19 14.55
N ARG A 343 -3.59 -18.46 14.82
CA ARG A 343 -2.93 -19.24 15.85
C ARG A 343 -1.42 -19.40 15.59
N ASP A 344 -1.05 -19.74 14.35
CA ASP A 344 0.35 -19.92 13.95
C ASP A 344 1.15 -18.60 14.09
N LEU A 345 0.52 -17.47 13.81
CA LEU A 345 1.10 -16.12 13.93
C LEU A 345 0.93 -15.52 15.34
N HIS A 346 0.28 -16.22 16.24
CA HIS A 346 -0.06 -15.74 17.60
C HIS A 346 -0.89 -14.46 17.61
N LEU A 347 -1.79 -14.28 16.65
CA LEU A 347 -2.65 -13.11 16.49
C LEU A 347 -4.13 -13.46 16.72
N HIS A 348 -4.96 -12.46 16.98
CA HIS A 348 -6.39 -12.64 16.81
C HIS A 348 -6.76 -12.63 15.33
N GLN A 349 -7.77 -13.40 14.97
CA GLN A 349 -8.27 -13.43 13.58
C GLN A 349 -8.70 -12.04 13.08
N ALA A 350 -9.15 -11.16 13.97
CA ALA A 350 -9.50 -9.78 13.66
C ALA A 350 -8.29 -8.98 13.15
N ASP A 351 -7.11 -9.10 13.77
CA ASP A 351 -5.89 -8.41 13.33
C ASP A 351 -5.43 -8.90 11.96
N LEU A 352 -5.60 -10.21 11.66
CA LEU A 352 -5.34 -10.74 10.31
C LEU A 352 -6.35 -10.26 9.28
N ASN A 353 -7.64 -10.25 9.63
CA ASN A 353 -8.69 -9.77 8.74
C ASN A 353 -8.47 -8.31 8.36
N ASP A 354 -7.97 -7.48 9.28
CA ASP A 354 -7.60 -6.09 8.99
C ASP A 354 -6.53 -5.98 7.88
N LEU A 355 -5.52 -6.87 7.87
CA LEU A 355 -4.45 -6.84 6.87
C LEU A 355 -4.91 -7.21 5.46
N VAL A 356 -6.06 -7.88 5.34
CA VAL A 356 -6.60 -8.33 4.04
C VAL A 356 -7.96 -7.72 3.73
N PHE A 357 -8.44 -6.81 4.59
CA PHE A 357 -9.72 -6.15 4.45
C PHE A 357 -9.86 -5.41 3.12
N GLY A 358 -10.97 -5.63 2.41
CA GLY A 358 -11.23 -5.03 1.10
C GLY A 358 -10.40 -5.59 -0.06
N LEU A 359 -9.34 -6.38 0.20
CA LEU A 359 -8.51 -7.02 -0.83
C LEU A 359 -9.04 -8.39 -1.24
N VAL A 360 -9.71 -9.09 -0.33
CA VAL A 360 -10.36 -10.38 -0.58
C VAL A 360 -11.71 -10.43 0.11
N VAL A 361 -12.61 -11.26 -0.43
CA VAL A 361 -13.86 -11.60 0.24
C VAL A 361 -13.53 -12.62 1.33
N THR A 362 -13.41 -12.19 2.58
CA THR A 362 -13.33 -13.07 3.73
C THR A 362 -14.73 -13.51 4.10
N ALA A 363 -15.02 -14.81 4.04
CA ALA A 363 -16.26 -15.35 4.58
C ALA A 363 -16.27 -15.13 6.10
N GLN A 364 -17.15 -14.29 6.60
CA GLN A 364 -17.46 -14.29 8.03
C GLN A 364 -18.19 -15.60 8.34
N GLU A 365 -17.74 -16.36 9.32
CA GLU A 365 -18.47 -17.52 9.83
C GLU A 365 -19.85 -17.03 10.33
N GLY A 366 -20.93 -17.33 9.59
CA GLY A 366 -22.28 -16.99 9.98
C GLY A 366 -23.21 -16.38 8.93
N GLY A 367 -22.73 -16.05 7.73
CA GLY A 367 -23.56 -15.48 6.66
C GLY A 367 -23.99 -16.53 5.63
N ARG A 368 -25.30 -16.65 5.38
CA ARG A 368 -25.95 -17.49 4.35
C ARG A 368 -25.30 -17.18 2.98
N GLN A 369 -24.76 -18.19 2.32
CA GLN A 369 -24.24 -18.11 0.96
C GLN A 369 -25.35 -17.74 -0.04
N PRO A 370 -25.13 -16.81 -0.98
CA PRO A 370 -25.89 -16.79 -2.23
C PRO A 370 -25.39 -17.93 -3.10
N SER A 371 -26.33 -18.70 -3.66
CA SER A 371 -26.08 -19.79 -4.61
C SER A 371 -25.34 -19.25 -5.84
N ALA A 372 -24.17 -19.80 -6.13
CA ALA A 372 -23.43 -19.52 -7.34
C ALA A 372 -23.78 -20.54 -8.41
N ASP A 373 -24.20 -20.06 -9.57
CA ASP A 373 -24.31 -20.85 -10.80
C ASP A 373 -22.95 -21.32 -11.28
N PRO A 374 -22.84 -22.54 -11.85
CA PRO A 374 -21.55 -23.09 -12.29
C PRO A 374 -21.14 -22.52 -13.64
N VAL A 375 -20.16 -21.62 -13.65
CA VAL A 375 -19.46 -21.25 -14.91
C VAL A 375 -18.24 -22.16 -15.08
N THR A 376 -18.35 -22.98 -16.10
CA THR A 376 -17.31 -23.83 -16.68
C THR A 376 -16.19 -22.99 -17.29
N ASN A 377 -15.00 -23.37 -17.01
CA ASN A 377 -13.72 -23.30 -17.70
C ASN A 377 -12.60 -22.70 -16.82
N ARG A 378 -11.80 -23.59 -16.24
CA ARG A 378 -10.59 -23.23 -15.50
C ARG A 378 -9.36 -23.83 -16.16
N PRO A 379 -8.31 -23.06 -16.45
CA PRO A 379 -7.00 -23.67 -16.73
C PRO A 379 -6.42 -24.24 -15.43
N ARG A 380 -5.99 -25.48 -15.46
CA ARG A 380 -5.28 -26.17 -14.39
C ARG A 380 -3.90 -25.53 -14.23
N LEU A 381 -3.58 -25.06 -13.03
CA LEU A 381 -2.22 -24.77 -12.61
C LEU A 381 -1.63 -26.06 -12.03
N SER A 382 -0.53 -26.52 -12.61
CA SER A 382 0.26 -27.63 -12.04
C SER A 382 1.09 -27.12 -10.88
N LEU A 383 0.93 -27.77 -9.73
CA LEU A 383 1.87 -27.73 -8.62
C LEU A 383 3.15 -28.48 -9.05
N VAL A 384 4.30 -27.85 -8.90
CA VAL A 384 5.62 -28.48 -8.92
C VAL A 384 6.17 -28.42 -7.51
#